data_3658e9d4c9462d241101f10bc6497722
#
_entry.id   3658e9d4c9462d241101f10bc6497722
#
_cell.length_a   1.000
_cell.length_b   1.000
_cell.length_c   1.000
_cell.angle_alpha   90.00
_cell.angle_beta   90.00
_cell.angle_gamma   90.00
#
_symmetry.space_group_name_H-M   'P 1'
#
loop_
_entity.id
_entity.type
_entity.pdbx_description
1 polymer ?
#
loop_
_entity_poly.entity_id
_entity_poly.type
_entity_poly.pdbx_seq_one_letter_code
_entity_poly.pdbx_strand_id
1 'polypeptide(L)' 'MNLLKIKRQDKGITSIQTARYLGIRKETYSRKENGHKKFTNAEKIALAVILNLKEQDILDIFGGEIIWVF' A
#
# COMPACT_ATOMS: atom_id res chain seq x y z
N MET A 1 -3.93 -7.20 13.08
CA MET A 1 -2.54 -7.06 12.61
C MET A 1 -2.54 -6.31 11.28
N ASN A 2 -1.70 -5.28 11.16
CA ASN A 2 -1.63 -4.50 9.93
C ASN A 2 -0.47 -5.00 9.05
N LEU A 3 -0.79 -5.89 8.12
CA LEU A 3 0.22 -6.52 7.26
C LEU A 3 0.92 -5.50 6.34
N LEU A 4 0.19 -4.52 5.84
CA LEU A 4 0.78 -3.47 5.00
C LEU A 4 1.84 -2.68 5.77
N LYS A 5 1.54 -2.30 7.00
CA LYS A 5 2.48 -1.61 7.88
C LYS A 5 3.73 -2.45 8.13
N ILE A 6 3.57 -3.75 8.36
CA ILE A 6 4.68 -4.67 8.58
C ILE A 6 5.57 -4.72 7.34
N LYS A 7 4.99 -4.89 6.16
CA LYS A 7 5.74 -4.94 4.89
C LYS A 7 6.48 -3.63 4.64
N ARG A 8 5.84 -2.50 4.93
CA ARG A 8 6.45 -1.18 4.77
C ARG A 8 7.65 -1.01 5.72
N GLN A 9 7.47 -1.38 6.98
CA GLN A 9 8.53 -1.29 8.00
C GLN A 9 9.70 -2.22 7.70
N ASP A 10 9.43 -3.41 7.17
CA ASP A 10 10.47 -4.34 6.75
C ASP A 10 11.37 -3.75 5.66
N LYS A 11 10.84 -2.87 4.83
CA LYS A 11 11.60 -2.17 3.80
C LYS A 11 12.27 -0.89 4.32
N GLY A 12 12.03 -0.53 5.59
CA GLY A 12 12.56 0.71 6.16
C GLY A 12 11.92 1.96 5.59
N ILE A 13 10.69 1.86 5.09
CA ILE A 13 9.99 2.97 4.45
C ILE A 13 8.96 3.56 5.43
N THR A 14 9.03 4.88 5.64
CA THR A 14 8.09 5.56 6.54
C THR A 14 6.75 5.81 5.85
N SER A 15 5.71 6.07 6.66
CA SER A 15 4.40 6.43 6.12
C SER A 15 4.45 7.74 5.33
N ILE A 16 5.28 8.69 5.76
CA ILE A 16 5.47 9.97 5.04
C ILE A 16 6.08 9.72 3.67
N GLN A 17 7.12 8.89 3.60
CA GLN A 17 7.76 8.55 2.32
C GLN A 17 6.79 7.86 1.37
N THR A 18 5.99 6.93 1.90
CA THR A 18 5.00 6.21 1.11
C THR A 18 3.92 7.16 0.60
N ALA A 19 3.42 8.05 1.45
CA ALA A 19 2.42 9.05 1.05
C ALA A 19 2.96 9.93 -0.08
N ARG A 20 4.21 10.39 0.02
CA ARG A 20 4.86 11.17 -1.03
C ARG A 20 4.97 10.38 -2.33
N TYR A 21 5.33 9.13 -2.25
CA TYR A 21 5.44 8.25 -3.42
C TYR A 21 4.09 8.11 -4.12
N LEU A 22 3.01 8.03 -3.35
CA LEU A 22 1.64 7.92 -3.88
C LEU A 22 1.04 9.26 -4.30
N GLY A 23 1.69 10.38 -3.95
CA GLY A 23 1.17 11.71 -4.24
C GLY A 23 -0.03 12.11 -3.41
N ILE A 24 -0.14 11.59 -2.19
CA ILE A 24 -1.23 11.89 -1.26
C ILE A 24 -0.66 12.39 0.06
N ARG A 25 -1.56 12.94 0.90
CA ARG A 25 -1.18 13.42 2.23
C ARG A 25 -0.91 12.25 3.16
N LYS A 26 -0.04 12.47 4.15
CA LYS A 26 0.27 11.48 5.18
C LYS A 26 -1.00 11.00 5.90
N GLU A 27 -1.88 11.94 6.24
CA GLU A 27 -3.13 11.62 6.94
C GLU A 27 -4.04 10.73 6.09
N THR A 28 -4.13 11.03 4.80
CA THR A 28 -4.89 10.22 3.85
C THR A 28 -4.30 8.82 3.74
N TYR A 29 -2.97 8.73 3.61
CA TYR A 29 -2.30 7.44 3.55
C TYR A 29 -2.54 6.64 4.83
N SER A 30 -2.40 7.28 6.00
CA SER A 30 -2.60 6.63 7.29
C SER A 30 -4.00 6.03 7.41
N ARG A 31 -5.03 6.75 6.97
CA ARG A 31 -6.40 6.23 6.96
C ARG A 31 -6.54 5.00 6.06
N LYS A 32 -5.91 5.03 4.89
CA LYS A 32 -5.95 3.91 3.95
C LYS A 32 -5.20 2.70 4.50
N GLU A 33 -4.04 2.91 5.10
CA GLU A 33 -3.26 1.83 5.72
C GLU A 33 -4.02 1.17 6.86
N ASN A 34 -4.76 1.96 7.64
CA ASN A 34 -5.53 1.46 8.79
C ASN A 34 -6.93 0.96 8.43
N GLY A 35 -7.28 0.93 7.15
CA GLY A 35 -8.53 0.36 6.69
C GLY A 35 -9.73 1.29 6.75
N HIS A 36 -9.55 2.57 7.09
CA HIS A 36 -10.65 3.54 7.16
C HIS A 36 -11.04 4.08 5.78
N LYS A 37 -10.19 3.91 4.80
CA LYS A 37 -10.41 4.33 3.43
C LYS A 37 -9.76 3.34 2.48
N LYS A 38 -10.39 3.08 1.35
CA LYS A 38 -9.85 2.13 0.38
C LYS A 38 -8.76 2.73 -0.48
N PHE A 39 -7.77 1.93 -0.85
CA PHE A 39 -6.78 2.31 -1.86
C PHE A 39 -7.41 2.25 -3.25
N THR A 40 -6.99 3.16 -4.12
CA THR A 40 -7.31 3.08 -5.54
C THR A 40 -6.47 1.98 -6.19
N ASN A 41 -6.88 1.52 -7.37
CA ASN A 41 -6.11 0.51 -8.10
C ASN A 41 -4.68 1.01 -8.41
N ALA A 42 -4.54 2.27 -8.82
CA ALA A 42 -3.23 2.88 -9.08
C ALA A 42 -2.34 2.89 -7.84
N GLU A 43 -2.92 3.18 -6.67
CA GLU A 43 -2.18 3.17 -5.41
C GLU A 43 -1.74 1.76 -5.03
N LYS A 44 -2.59 0.76 -5.25
CA LYS A 44 -2.23 -0.65 -5.01
C LYS A 44 -1.06 -1.08 -5.88
N ILE A 45 -1.08 -0.72 -7.16
CA ILE A 45 0.01 -1.03 -8.09
C ILE A 45 1.31 -0.37 -7.60
N ALA A 46 1.25 0.91 -7.24
CA ALA A 46 2.41 1.64 -6.75
C ALA A 46 2.99 1.00 -5.49
N LEU A 47 2.12 0.61 -4.54
CA LEU A 47 2.55 -0.07 -3.32
C LEU A 47 3.17 -1.44 -3.62
N ALA A 48 2.59 -2.19 -4.55
CA ALA A 48 3.14 -3.49 -4.94
C ALA A 48 4.56 -3.35 -5.51
N VAL A 49 4.81 -2.29 -6.25
CA VAL A 49 6.13 -2.01 -6.82
C VAL A 49 7.12 -1.57 -5.74
N ILE A 50 6.77 -0.55 -4.95
CA ILE A 50 7.69 0.02 -3.97
C ILE A 50 8.01 -0.96 -2.84
N LEU A 51 7.06 -1.79 -2.44
CA LEU A 51 7.23 -2.77 -1.37
C LEU A 51 7.59 -4.16 -1.89
N ASN A 52 7.71 -4.32 -3.21
CA ASN A 52 8.00 -5.61 -3.84
C ASN A 52 7.04 -6.70 -3.34
N LEU A 53 5.75 -6.42 -3.37
CA LEU A 53 4.73 -7.33 -2.88
C LEU A 53 4.55 -8.50 -3.85
N LYS A 54 4.41 -9.70 -3.28
CA LYS A 54 4.07 -10.91 -4.03
C LYS A 54 2.56 -10.99 -4.19
N GLU A 55 2.11 -11.85 -5.09
CA GLU A 55 0.68 -12.05 -5.34
C GLU A 55 -0.10 -12.36 -4.05
N GLN A 56 0.43 -13.24 -3.20
CA GLN A 56 -0.22 -13.58 -1.94
C GLN A 56 -0.28 -12.37 -1.00
N ASP A 57 0.77 -11.55 -0.96
CA ASP A 57 0.78 -10.34 -0.14
C ASP A 57 -0.32 -9.36 -0.60
N ILE A 58 -0.51 -9.23 -1.90
CA ILE A 58 -1.54 -8.36 -2.48
C ILE A 58 -2.92 -8.83 -2.04
N LEU A 59 -3.18 -10.13 -2.12
CA LEU A 59 -4.45 -10.71 -1.69
C LEU A 59 -4.67 -10.50 -0.19
N ASP A 60 -3.63 -10.73 0.61
CA ASP A 60 -3.72 -10.62 2.07
C ASP A 60 -3.91 -9.17 2.53
N ILE A 61 -3.23 -8.22 1.87
CA ILE A 61 -3.28 -6.81 2.26
C ILE A 61 -4.54 -6.13 1.76
N PHE A 62 -4.87 -6.33 0.47
CA PHE A 62 -5.94 -5.58 -0.19
C PHE A 62 -7.25 -6.37 -0.32
N GLY A 63 -7.22 -7.67 0.01
CA GLY A 63 -8.41 -8.52 -0.06
C GLY A 63 -8.87 -8.82 -1.47
N GLY A 64 -8.03 -8.64 -2.48
CA GLY A 64 -8.36 -8.89 -3.86
C GLY A 64 -7.20 -8.62 -4.80
N GLU A 65 -7.36 -9.00 -6.05
CA GLU A 65 -6.33 -8.83 -7.06
C GLU A 65 -6.22 -7.38 -7.52
N ILE A 66 -5.02 -7.00 -7.98
CA ILE A 66 -4.78 -5.73 -8.65
C ILE A 66 -5.05 -5.94 -10.13
N ILE A 67 -5.79 -5.00 -10.72
CA ILE A 67 -5.96 -4.97 -12.17
C ILE A 67 -4.74 -4.25 -12.76
N TRP A 68 -3.88 -5.02 -13.42
CA TRP A 68 -2.71 -4.46 -14.08
C TRP A 68 -3.10 -3.94 -15.46
N VAL A 69 -3.08 -2.62 -15.63
CA VAL A 69 -3.38 -1.98 -16.91
C VAL A 69 -2.07 -1.43 -17.48
N PHE A 70 -1.67 -1.94 -18.60
CA PHE A 70 -0.44 -1.54 -19.27
C PHE A 70 -0.75 -0.92 -20.63
#